data_62fe0dac6e1af74f9d43e91abb54dbb9
#
_entry.id   62fe0dac6e1af74f9d43e91abb54dbb9
#
_cell.length_a   1.000
_cell.length_b   1.000
_cell.length_c   1.000
_cell.angle_alpha   90.00
_cell.angle_beta   90.00
_cell.angle_gamma   90.00
#
_symmetry.space_group_name_H-M   'P 1'
#
loop_
_entity.id
_entity.type
_entity.pdbx_description
1 polymer ?
#
loop_
_entity_poly.entity_id
_entity_poly.type
_entity_poly.pdbx_seq_one_letter_code
_entity_poly.pdbx_strand_id
1 'polypeptide(L)'
;MKYSKEIFYQEFIRREDSTNRAPYNPELEFYSIIQNGDIEQVKELCKASPLKDKKGLGLLSEKPVNNIRYHFVITTALVARYCIEGGLDVATAYNLSDFYIKKSDTMKSVEDISELHAFMCIDYAKKMRNLKKNSICSKPVAECIDYIYDHLHTRITVELLAKRVNLTPS
;
A
#
# COMPACT_ATOMS: atom_id res chain seq x y z
N MET A 1 29.14 19.08 -16.02
CA MET A 1 28.55 17.81 -15.54
C MET A 1 28.16 16.93 -16.72
N LYS A 2 28.49 15.62 -16.70
CA LYS A 2 28.33 14.73 -17.87
C LYS A 2 26.87 14.60 -18.36
N TYR A 3 25.88 14.66 -17.49
CA TYR A 3 24.46 14.43 -17.83
C TYR A 3 23.59 15.69 -17.92
N SER A 4 24.13 16.89 -17.72
CA SER A 4 23.33 18.13 -17.67
C SER A 4 22.61 18.44 -18.98
N LYS A 5 23.27 18.17 -20.14
CA LYS A 5 22.68 18.39 -21.45
C LYS A 5 21.55 17.42 -21.76
N GLU A 6 21.71 16.16 -21.36
CA GLU A 6 20.69 15.12 -21.53
C GLU A 6 19.46 15.40 -20.69
N ILE A 7 19.65 15.84 -19.43
CA ILE A 7 18.56 16.23 -18.52
C ILE A 7 17.80 17.42 -19.11
N PHE A 8 18.51 18.47 -19.57
CA PHE A 8 17.89 19.65 -20.16
C PHE A 8 17.10 19.32 -21.43
N TYR A 9 17.62 18.45 -22.28
CA TYR A 9 16.93 17.98 -23.47
C TYR A 9 15.68 17.16 -23.14
N GLN A 10 15.74 16.30 -22.16
CA GLN A 10 14.61 15.54 -21.66
C GLN A 10 13.51 16.44 -21.07
N GLU A 11 13.89 17.48 -20.33
CA GLU A 11 12.94 18.47 -19.80
C GLU A 11 12.26 19.26 -20.92
N PHE A 12 13.02 19.64 -21.95
CA PHE A 12 12.49 20.32 -23.14
C PHE A 12 11.44 19.45 -23.84
N ILE A 13 11.77 18.18 -24.15
CA ILE A 13 10.84 17.24 -24.80
C ILE A 13 9.58 17.06 -23.98
N ARG A 14 9.69 16.92 -22.66
CA ARG A 14 8.50 16.76 -21.78
C ARG A 14 7.57 17.97 -21.80
N ARG A 15 8.08 19.17 -21.98
CA ARG A 15 7.25 20.39 -22.10
C ARG A 15 6.48 20.41 -23.42
N GLU A 16 7.08 19.94 -24.49
CA GLU A 16 6.46 19.88 -25.82
C GLU A 16 5.41 18.76 -25.91
N ASP A 17 5.70 17.59 -25.36
CA ASP A 17 4.85 16.39 -25.47
C ASP A 17 3.64 16.38 -24.52
N SER A 18 3.47 17.39 -23.65
CA SER A 18 2.34 17.49 -22.69
C SER A 18 2.06 16.19 -21.93
N THR A 19 3.09 15.40 -21.64
CA THR A 19 2.95 14.13 -20.93
C THR A 19 2.53 14.39 -19.49
N ASN A 20 1.23 14.30 -19.21
CA ASN A 20 0.67 14.45 -17.87
C ASN A 20 1.00 13.21 -17.05
N ARG A 21 1.84 13.37 -16.03
CA ARG A 21 1.96 12.39 -14.96
C ARG A 21 0.71 12.41 -14.09
N ALA A 22 0.43 11.29 -13.42
CA ALA A 22 -0.61 11.23 -12.42
C ALA A 22 -0.40 12.34 -11.37
N PRO A 23 -1.48 12.97 -10.87
CA PRO A 23 -1.39 13.98 -9.83
C PRO A 23 -0.71 13.43 -8.58
N TYR A 24 0.10 14.27 -7.92
CA TYR A 24 0.85 13.89 -6.73
C TYR A 24 -0.02 13.56 -5.51
N ASN A 25 -1.11 14.31 -5.31
CA ASN A 25 -1.98 14.12 -4.14
C ASN A 25 -2.66 12.73 -4.06
N PRO A 26 -3.26 12.18 -5.14
CA PRO A 26 -3.81 10.82 -5.11
C PRO A 26 -2.76 9.74 -4.82
N GLU A 27 -1.51 9.94 -5.22
CA GLU A 27 -0.43 9.01 -4.88
C GLU A 27 -0.15 8.99 -3.38
N LEU A 28 -0.06 10.16 -2.76
CA LEU A 28 0.12 10.29 -1.31
C LEU A 28 -1.06 9.71 -0.53
N GLU A 29 -2.28 9.95 -1.00
CA GLU A 29 -3.50 9.40 -0.42
C GLU A 29 -3.48 7.87 -0.42
N PHE A 30 -3.06 7.26 -1.52
CA PHE A 30 -2.91 5.80 -1.62
C PHE A 30 -1.97 5.23 -0.53
N TYR A 31 -0.80 5.84 -0.31
CA TYR A 31 0.11 5.41 0.74
C TYR A 31 -0.47 5.63 2.14
N SER A 32 -1.20 6.72 2.35
CA SER A 32 -1.86 7.01 3.62
C SER A 32 -2.97 6.01 3.94
N ILE A 33 -3.71 5.54 2.95
CA ILE A 33 -4.74 4.49 3.12
C ILE A 33 -4.10 3.18 3.59
N ILE A 34 -2.95 2.79 3.01
CA ILE A 34 -2.19 1.61 3.43
C ILE A 34 -1.67 1.79 4.88
N GLN A 35 -1.05 2.94 5.18
CA GLN A 35 -0.57 3.30 6.53
C GLN A 35 -1.71 3.26 7.56
N ASN A 36 -2.91 3.65 7.16
CA ASN A 36 -4.08 3.60 8.03
C ASN A 36 -4.63 2.19 8.26
N GLY A 37 -4.23 1.22 7.46
CA GLY A 37 -4.67 -0.16 7.59
C GLY A 37 -6.09 -0.38 7.05
N ASP A 38 -6.57 0.49 6.15
CA ASP A 38 -7.88 0.35 5.49
C ASP A 38 -7.79 -0.70 4.37
N ILE A 39 -7.92 -1.96 4.76
CA ILE A 39 -7.77 -3.11 3.86
C ILE A 39 -8.80 -3.08 2.74
N GLU A 40 -10.04 -2.67 3.02
CA GLU A 40 -11.11 -2.70 2.04
C GLU A 40 -10.88 -1.63 0.98
N GLN A 41 -10.52 -0.43 1.37
CA GLN A 41 -10.19 0.63 0.43
C GLN A 41 -8.93 0.29 -0.40
N VAL A 42 -7.90 -0.32 0.21
CA VAL A 42 -6.72 -0.81 -0.52
C VAL A 42 -7.11 -1.85 -1.57
N LYS A 43 -7.98 -2.80 -1.24
CA LYS A 43 -8.47 -3.81 -2.21
C LYS A 43 -9.18 -3.16 -3.40
N GLU A 44 -10.07 -2.19 -3.16
CA GLU A 44 -10.78 -1.48 -4.22
C GLU A 44 -9.83 -0.71 -5.14
N LEU A 45 -8.88 0.03 -4.57
CA LEU A 45 -7.87 0.76 -5.34
C LEU A 45 -6.97 -0.19 -6.16
N CYS A 46 -6.61 -1.34 -5.59
CA CYS A 46 -5.82 -2.34 -6.30
C CYS A 46 -6.59 -3.06 -7.43
N LYS A 47 -7.93 -3.17 -7.34
CA LYS A 47 -8.76 -3.70 -8.44
C LYS A 47 -8.67 -2.82 -9.70
N ALA A 48 -8.64 -1.51 -9.53
CA ALA A 48 -8.43 -0.55 -10.62
C ALA A 48 -7.04 -0.69 -11.26
N SER A 49 -6.14 -1.44 -10.61
CA SER A 49 -4.78 -1.76 -11.05
C SER A 49 -3.99 -0.54 -11.55
N PRO A 50 -3.53 0.33 -10.63
CA PRO A 50 -2.81 1.55 -11.02
C PRO A 50 -1.55 1.27 -11.85
N LEU A 51 -0.97 0.07 -11.75
CA LEU A 51 0.16 -0.35 -12.57
C LEU A 51 -0.23 -0.85 -13.98
N LYS A 52 -1.51 -1.17 -14.23
CA LYS A 52 -2.02 -1.56 -15.57
C LYS A 52 -2.46 -0.35 -16.38
N ASP A 53 -2.97 0.69 -15.74
CA ASP A 53 -3.31 1.92 -16.44
C ASP A 53 -2.04 2.71 -16.72
N LYS A 54 -1.61 2.72 -17.99
CA LYS A 54 -0.43 3.44 -18.43
C LYS A 54 -0.58 4.97 -18.35
N LYS A 55 -1.80 5.47 -18.15
CA LYS A 55 -2.05 6.90 -18.01
C LYS A 55 -1.49 7.40 -16.68
N GLY A 56 -0.50 8.26 -16.77
CA GLY A 56 0.13 8.89 -15.61
C GLY A 56 1.36 8.17 -15.05
N LEU A 57 1.65 6.93 -15.46
CA LEU A 57 2.92 6.28 -15.17
C LEU A 57 4.01 6.83 -16.10
N GLY A 58 5.13 7.28 -15.53
CA GLY A 58 6.29 7.68 -16.30
C GLY A 58 6.94 6.49 -17.02
N LEU A 59 7.53 6.73 -18.17
CA LEU A 59 8.34 5.71 -18.86
C LEU A 59 9.72 5.64 -18.21
N LEU A 60 9.98 4.56 -17.49
CA LEU A 60 11.27 4.28 -16.81
C LEU A 60 12.10 3.25 -17.57
N SER A 61 11.50 2.52 -18.51
CA SER A 61 12.16 1.54 -19.37
C SER A 61 11.33 1.28 -20.61
N GLU A 62 12.00 1.09 -21.75
CA GLU A 62 11.39 0.66 -23.00
C GLU A 62 10.83 -0.77 -22.94
N LYS A 63 11.33 -1.59 -22.02
CA LYS A 63 10.83 -2.95 -21.77
C LYS A 63 9.64 -2.89 -20.81
N PRO A 64 8.42 -3.29 -21.22
CA PRO A 64 7.22 -3.16 -20.39
C PRO A 64 7.35 -3.78 -19.01
N VAL A 65 7.88 -5.00 -18.91
CA VAL A 65 8.08 -5.69 -17.63
C VAL A 65 9.05 -4.93 -16.72
N ASN A 66 10.14 -4.39 -17.25
CA ASN A 66 11.08 -3.60 -16.47
C ASN A 66 10.48 -2.27 -16.05
N ASN A 67 9.70 -1.62 -16.93
CA ASN A 67 9.02 -0.38 -16.61
C ASN A 67 8.10 -0.55 -15.39
N ILE A 68 7.26 -1.57 -15.39
CA ILE A 68 6.37 -1.88 -14.26
C ILE A 68 7.15 -2.33 -13.02
N ARG A 69 8.23 -3.10 -13.19
CA ARG A 69 9.10 -3.49 -12.06
C ARG A 69 9.73 -2.28 -11.36
N TYR A 70 10.18 -1.28 -12.09
CA TYR A 70 10.74 -0.06 -11.49
C TYR A 70 9.68 0.72 -10.71
N HIS A 71 8.47 0.87 -11.25
CA HIS A 71 7.36 1.47 -10.51
C HIS A 71 6.99 0.65 -9.26
N PHE A 72 6.97 -0.67 -9.38
CA PHE A 72 6.75 -1.56 -8.24
C PHE A 72 7.80 -1.36 -7.12
N VAL A 73 9.09 -1.29 -7.47
CA VAL A 73 10.17 -1.05 -6.49
C VAL A 73 10.00 0.30 -5.81
N ILE A 74 9.67 1.36 -6.56
CA ILE A 74 9.41 2.69 -6.02
C ILE A 74 8.23 2.64 -5.03
N THR A 75 7.11 2.06 -5.45
CA THR A 75 5.92 1.93 -4.59
C THR A 75 6.23 1.12 -3.33
N THR A 76 6.92 -0.01 -3.45
CA THR A 76 7.31 -0.84 -2.30
C THR A 76 8.14 -0.06 -1.30
N ALA A 77 9.10 0.72 -1.78
CA ALA A 77 9.95 1.55 -0.93
C ALA A 77 9.16 2.66 -0.22
N LEU A 78 8.22 3.30 -0.90
CA LEU A 78 7.38 4.36 -0.33
C LEU A 78 6.39 3.78 0.69
N VAL A 79 5.69 2.69 0.37
CA VAL A 79 4.79 1.98 1.29
C VAL A 79 5.51 1.60 2.58
N ALA A 80 6.73 1.04 2.49
CA ALA A 80 7.51 0.68 3.67
C ALA A 80 7.77 1.90 4.56
N ARG A 81 8.15 3.04 3.99
CA ARG A 81 8.44 4.27 4.74
C ARG A 81 7.20 4.88 5.38
N TYR A 82 6.09 4.95 4.67
CA TYR A 82 4.81 5.40 5.22
C TYR A 82 4.38 4.51 6.39
N CYS A 83 4.55 3.17 6.27
CA CYS A 83 4.23 2.25 7.35
C CYS A 83 5.17 2.43 8.57
N ILE A 84 6.46 2.72 8.36
CA ILE A 84 7.40 3.06 9.46
C ILE A 84 6.93 4.33 10.17
N GLU A 85 6.59 5.38 9.44
CA GLU A 85 6.04 6.61 10.02
C GLU A 85 4.73 6.36 10.79
N GLY A 86 3.93 5.39 10.33
CA GLY A 86 2.73 4.90 11.03
C GLY A 86 3.00 3.99 12.23
N GLY A 87 4.28 3.74 12.58
CA GLY A 87 4.70 2.99 13.75
C GLY A 87 5.07 1.52 13.49
N LEU A 88 5.10 1.06 12.23
CA LEU A 88 5.60 -0.28 11.92
C LEU A 88 7.11 -0.35 12.24
N ASP A 89 7.52 -1.44 12.89
CA ASP A 89 8.92 -1.68 13.19
C ASP A 89 9.80 -1.63 11.93
N VAL A 90 10.91 -0.92 12.02
CA VAL A 90 11.80 -0.62 10.89
C VAL A 90 12.35 -1.89 10.25
N ALA A 91 12.80 -2.85 11.08
CA ALA A 91 13.34 -4.11 10.56
C ALA A 91 12.27 -4.93 9.85
N THR A 92 11.05 -4.98 10.40
CA THR A 92 9.89 -5.64 9.79
C THR A 92 9.55 -5.00 8.44
N ALA A 93 9.48 -3.67 8.37
CA ALA A 93 9.15 -2.95 7.13
C ALA A 93 10.18 -3.20 6.03
N TYR A 94 11.48 -3.14 6.36
CA TYR A 94 12.54 -3.37 5.38
C TYR A 94 12.64 -4.83 4.94
N ASN A 95 12.51 -5.79 5.86
CA ASN A 95 12.50 -7.22 5.51
C ASN A 95 11.36 -7.55 4.52
N LEU A 96 10.19 -6.96 4.71
CA LEU A 96 9.07 -7.09 3.76
C LEU A 96 9.40 -6.44 2.41
N SER A 97 9.92 -5.22 2.42
CA SER A 97 10.33 -4.52 1.20
C SER A 97 11.32 -5.35 0.40
N ASP A 98 12.37 -5.86 1.05
CA ASP A 98 13.38 -6.72 0.42
C ASP A 98 12.78 -7.99 -0.15
N PHE A 99 11.88 -8.64 0.59
CA PHE A 99 11.19 -9.84 0.14
C PHE A 99 10.41 -9.58 -1.16
N TYR A 100 9.58 -8.53 -1.18
CA TYR A 100 8.74 -8.22 -2.34
C TYR A 100 9.56 -7.77 -3.55
N ILE A 101 10.61 -6.97 -3.35
CA ILE A 101 11.52 -6.54 -4.42
C ILE A 101 12.21 -7.76 -5.04
N LYS A 102 12.82 -8.63 -4.24
CA LYS A 102 13.45 -9.87 -4.72
C LYS A 102 12.44 -10.79 -5.42
N LYS A 103 11.21 -10.86 -4.91
CA LYS A 103 10.15 -11.64 -5.55
C LYS A 103 9.80 -11.10 -6.93
N SER A 104 9.75 -9.77 -7.10
CA SER A 104 9.49 -9.15 -8.40
C SER A 104 10.53 -9.49 -9.48
N ASP A 105 11.78 -9.76 -9.11
CA ASP A 105 12.82 -10.16 -10.06
C ASP A 105 12.53 -11.50 -10.73
N THR A 106 11.79 -12.38 -10.05
CA THR A 106 11.39 -13.68 -10.60
C THR A 106 10.21 -13.61 -11.55
N MET A 107 9.46 -12.49 -11.56
CA MET A 107 8.26 -12.29 -12.39
C MET A 107 8.64 -11.96 -13.83
N LYS A 108 7.90 -12.53 -14.79
CA LYS A 108 8.21 -12.39 -16.21
C LYS A 108 7.16 -11.61 -17.00
N SER A 109 6.02 -11.32 -16.40
CA SER A 109 4.92 -10.58 -17.02
C SER A 109 4.55 -9.33 -16.21
N VAL A 110 3.88 -8.40 -16.87
CA VAL A 110 3.28 -7.21 -16.25
C VAL A 110 2.17 -7.62 -15.27
N GLU A 111 1.41 -8.63 -15.64
CA GLU A 111 0.32 -9.20 -14.87
C GLU A 111 0.81 -9.75 -13.53
N ASP A 112 1.86 -10.58 -13.53
CA ASP A 112 2.45 -11.15 -12.30
C ASP A 112 2.91 -10.06 -11.34
N ILE A 113 3.58 -9.01 -11.85
CA ILE A 113 4.05 -7.89 -11.01
C ILE A 113 2.86 -7.08 -10.48
N SER A 114 1.80 -6.91 -11.27
CA SER A 114 0.60 -6.20 -10.83
C SER A 114 -0.16 -6.96 -9.74
N GLU A 115 -0.23 -8.29 -9.83
CA GLU A 115 -0.80 -9.13 -8.78
C GLU A 115 0.05 -9.09 -7.50
N LEU A 116 1.38 -9.17 -7.65
CA LEU A 116 2.30 -9.03 -6.52
C LEU A 116 2.17 -7.66 -5.84
N HIS A 117 1.95 -6.59 -6.62
CA HIS A 117 1.70 -5.24 -6.09
C HIS A 117 0.45 -5.19 -5.21
N ALA A 118 -0.67 -5.71 -5.69
CA ALA A 118 -1.91 -5.76 -4.92
C ALA A 118 -1.72 -6.57 -3.62
N PHE A 119 -1.06 -7.71 -3.71
CA PHE A 119 -0.77 -8.55 -2.57
C PHE A 119 0.11 -7.83 -1.54
N MET A 120 1.17 -7.17 -1.97
CA MET A 120 2.08 -6.40 -1.13
C MET A 120 1.34 -5.26 -0.40
N CYS A 121 0.54 -4.47 -1.10
CA CYS A 121 -0.23 -3.38 -0.51
C CYS A 121 -1.20 -3.88 0.57
N ILE A 122 -1.90 -4.98 0.30
CA ILE A 122 -2.83 -5.60 1.25
C ILE A 122 -2.08 -6.16 2.48
N ASP A 123 -0.90 -6.77 2.28
CA ASP A 123 -0.11 -7.31 3.39
C ASP A 123 0.38 -6.20 4.33
N TYR A 124 0.91 -5.10 3.78
CA TYR A 124 1.28 -3.93 4.60
C TYR A 124 0.06 -3.34 5.34
N ALA A 125 -1.07 -3.17 4.67
CA ALA A 125 -2.29 -2.66 5.31
C ALA A 125 -2.77 -3.57 6.45
N LYS A 126 -2.71 -4.89 6.29
CA LYS A 126 -3.01 -5.86 7.37
C LYS A 126 -2.08 -5.70 8.56
N LYS A 127 -0.78 -5.51 8.33
CA LYS A 127 0.20 -5.29 9.41
C LYS A 127 -0.07 -4.00 10.15
N MET A 128 -0.38 -2.93 9.45
CA MET A 128 -0.73 -1.64 10.04
C MET A 128 -2.03 -1.71 10.86
N ARG A 129 -3.06 -2.39 10.34
CA ARG A 129 -4.30 -2.64 11.08
C ARG A 129 -4.05 -3.41 12.39
N ASN A 130 -3.24 -4.47 12.33
CA ASN A 130 -2.89 -5.26 13.50
C ASN A 130 -2.07 -4.46 14.52
N LEU A 131 -1.14 -3.63 14.04
CA LEU A 131 -0.35 -2.74 14.89
C LEU A 131 -1.24 -1.77 15.66
N LYS A 132 -2.13 -1.05 14.96
CA LYS A 132 -3.09 -0.12 15.58
C LYS A 132 -3.97 -0.82 16.62
N LYS A 133 -4.46 -2.01 16.28
CA LYS A 133 -5.27 -2.82 17.17
C LYS A 133 -4.52 -3.18 18.45
N ASN A 134 -3.26 -3.62 18.34
CA ASN A 134 -2.43 -4.01 19.48
C ASN A 134 -1.96 -2.81 20.33
N SER A 135 -1.83 -1.63 19.73
CA SER A 135 -1.38 -0.42 20.42
C SER A 135 -2.47 0.29 21.21
N ILE A 136 -3.74 0.13 20.82
CA ILE A 136 -4.88 0.88 21.38
C ILE A 136 -5.61 0.08 22.44
N CYS A 137 -5.50 -1.26 22.49
CA CYS A 137 -6.46 -2.09 23.17
C CYS A 137 -5.84 -3.16 24.06
N SER A 138 -6.38 -3.28 25.30
CA SER A 138 -6.27 -4.53 26.05
C SER A 138 -6.86 -5.68 25.20
N LYS A 139 -6.39 -6.92 25.43
CA LYS A 139 -6.84 -8.09 24.67
C LYS A 139 -8.38 -8.19 24.54
N PRO A 140 -9.18 -7.97 25.59
CA PRO A 140 -10.64 -7.97 25.48
C PRO A 140 -11.19 -6.91 24.53
N VAL A 141 -10.64 -5.69 24.52
CA VAL A 141 -11.10 -4.64 23.63
C VAL A 141 -10.74 -4.95 22.18
N ALA A 142 -9.56 -5.55 21.92
CA ALA A 142 -9.19 -6.02 20.60
C ALA A 142 -10.17 -7.08 20.07
N GLU A 143 -10.58 -8.04 20.90
CA GLU A 143 -11.57 -9.06 20.55
C GLU A 143 -12.96 -8.45 20.24
N CYS A 144 -13.35 -7.41 20.97
CA CYS A 144 -14.58 -6.65 20.68
C CYS A 144 -14.51 -5.94 19.32
N ILE A 145 -13.39 -5.31 19.03
CA ILE A 145 -13.19 -4.61 17.76
C ILE A 145 -13.25 -5.58 16.57
N ASP A 146 -12.63 -6.77 16.67
CA ASP A 146 -12.74 -7.79 15.64
C ASP A 146 -14.18 -8.22 15.41
N TYR A 147 -14.90 -8.48 16.50
CA TYR A 147 -16.30 -8.86 16.39
C TYR A 147 -17.15 -7.78 15.72
N ILE A 148 -16.92 -6.50 16.04
CA ILE A 148 -17.62 -5.38 15.40
C ILE A 148 -17.36 -5.36 13.90
N TYR A 149 -16.11 -5.51 13.48
CA TYR A 149 -15.76 -5.52 12.04
C TYR A 149 -16.36 -6.69 11.28
N ASP A 150 -16.43 -7.87 11.90
CA ASP A 150 -17.02 -9.05 11.29
C ASP A 150 -18.57 -8.97 11.19
N HIS A 151 -19.19 -8.06 11.98
CA HIS A 151 -20.65 -7.98 12.13
C HIS A 151 -21.21 -6.58 11.87
N LEU A 152 -20.56 -5.76 11.03
CA LEU A 152 -20.96 -4.36 10.75
C LEU A 152 -22.40 -4.19 10.28
N HIS A 153 -23.01 -5.24 9.74
CA HIS A 153 -24.41 -5.22 9.23
C HIS A 153 -25.42 -5.79 10.22
N THR A 154 -25.01 -6.10 11.45
CA THR A 154 -25.89 -6.64 12.49
C THR A 154 -26.00 -5.67 13.66
N ARG A 155 -27.08 -5.84 14.46
CA ARG A 155 -27.21 -5.05 15.70
C ARG A 155 -26.24 -5.58 16.75
N ILE A 156 -25.29 -4.78 17.14
CA ILE A 156 -24.30 -5.08 18.19
C ILE A 156 -24.68 -4.29 19.44
N THR A 157 -24.68 -4.95 20.60
CA THR A 157 -24.95 -4.30 21.90
C THR A 157 -23.74 -4.41 22.83
N VAL A 158 -23.68 -3.53 23.83
CA VAL A 158 -22.60 -3.53 24.83
C VAL A 158 -22.63 -4.82 25.65
N GLU A 159 -23.81 -5.32 25.98
CA GLU A 159 -24.00 -6.56 26.73
C GLU A 159 -23.45 -7.78 25.96
N LEU A 160 -23.65 -7.81 24.64
CA LEU A 160 -23.14 -8.87 23.78
C LEU A 160 -21.62 -8.84 23.74
N LEU A 161 -21.02 -7.67 23.61
CA LEU A 161 -19.56 -7.51 23.61
C LEU A 161 -18.97 -7.86 24.98
N ALA A 162 -19.56 -7.37 26.08
CA ALA A 162 -19.11 -7.66 27.41
C ALA A 162 -19.17 -9.17 27.74
N LYS A 163 -20.27 -9.87 27.37
CA LYS A 163 -20.40 -11.31 27.50
C LYS A 163 -19.32 -12.07 26.73
N ARG A 164 -18.97 -11.61 25.53
CA ARG A 164 -17.94 -12.24 24.67
C ARG A 164 -16.56 -12.21 25.31
N VAL A 165 -16.23 -11.13 25.99
CA VAL A 165 -14.90 -10.93 26.61
C VAL A 165 -14.89 -11.21 28.11
N ASN A 166 -15.95 -11.85 28.63
CA ASN A 166 -16.12 -12.19 30.06
C ASN A 166 -16.00 -10.97 31.00
N LEU A 167 -16.53 -9.83 30.57
CA LEU A 167 -16.66 -8.61 31.38
C LEU A 167 -18.12 -8.32 31.68
N THR A 168 -18.37 -7.59 32.79
CA THR A 168 -19.71 -7.07 33.13
C THR A 168 -19.89 -5.69 32.52
N PRO A 169 -21.04 -5.41 31.87
CA PRO A 169 -21.37 -4.04 31.47
C PRO A 169 -21.49 -3.19 32.74
N SER A 170 -20.80 -2.07 32.79
CA SER A 170 -20.93 -1.07 33.86
C SER A 170 -22.06 -0.10 33.57
#